data_d712a09d72a3cb9bdd664253f50ced5e
#
_entry.id   d712a09d72a3cb9bdd664253f50ced5e
#
_cell.length_a   1.000
_cell.length_b   1.000
_cell.length_c   1.000
_cell.angle_alpha   90.00
_cell.angle_beta   90.00
_cell.angle_gamma   90.00
#
_symmetry.space_group_name_H-M   'P 1'
#
loop_
_entity.id
_entity.type
_entity.pdbx_description
1 polymer ?
#
loop_
_entity_poly.entity_id
_entity_poly.type
_entity_poly.pdbx_seq_one_letter_code
_entity_poly.pdbx_strand_id
1 'polypeptide(L)'
;MCGRFVLETPLKTTAENFNAQLAKNLITIPNYNICPSENMSVIVSNFNQRRLGQMRWGFIPHWYKSITDGPLLFNARAETLAEKPAFRDACRNRRCLIPADGFYE
;
A
#
# COMPACT_ATOMS: atom_id res chain seq x y z
N MET A 1 13.34 7.49 -4.39
CA MET A 1 12.69 6.34 -3.74
C MET A 1 12.06 6.80 -2.44
N CYS A 2 10.92 6.21 -2.08
CA CYS A 2 10.18 6.59 -0.89
C CYS A 2 10.47 5.62 0.25
N GLY A 3 10.86 6.12 1.42
CA GLY A 3 11.08 5.32 2.62
C GLY A 3 10.20 5.71 3.80
N ARG A 4 9.49 6.83 3.70
CA ARG A 4 8.60 7.36 4.74
C ARG A 4 7.57 8.28 4.13
N PHE A 5 6.33 8.18 4.59
CA PHE A 5 5.30 9.12 4.14
C PHE A 5 4.30 9.46 5.25
N VAL A 6 3.42 10.39 4.95
CA VAL A 6 2.47 10.96 5.91
C VAL A 6 1.05 10.75 5.40
N LEU A 7 0.17 10.31 6.28
CA LEU A 7 -1.27 10.36 6.03
C LEU A 7 -1.95 10.91 7.28
N GLU A 8 -2.19 12.22 7.29
CA GLU A 8 -2.87 12.90 8.38
C GLU A 8 -4.36 13.13 8.13
N THR A 9 -4.79 13.13 6.86
CA THR A 9 -6.20 13.25 6.51
C THR A 9 -6.99 12.10 7.14
N PRO A 10 -8.12 12.38 7.82
CA PRO A 10 -8.93 11.32 8.42
C PRO A 10 -9.35 10.27 7.39
N LEU A 11 -9.38 9.01 7.79
CA LEU A 11 -9.68 7.91 6.85
C LEU A 11 -11.08 8.03 6.26
N LYS A 12 -12.05 8.55 7.02
CA LYS A 12 -13.39 8.80 6.49
C LYS A 12 -13.36 9.80 5.33
N THR A 13 -12.61 10.89 5.48
CA THR A 13 -12.44 11.89 4.43
C THR A 13 -11.68 11.32 3.24
N THR A 14 -10.64 10.54 3.49
CA THR A 14 -9.88 9.86 2.44
C THR A 14 -10.79 8.93 1.65
N ALA A 15 -11.60 8.12 2.33
CA ALA A 15 -12.53 7.22 1.67
C ALA A 15 -13.54 7.98 0.80
N GLU A 16 -14.07 9.09 1.30
CA GLU A 16 -14.99 9.94 0.53
C GLU A 16 -14.32 10.52 -0.71
N ASN A 17 -13.09 11.02 -0.58
CA ASN A 17 -12.34 11.60 -1.70
C ASN A 17 -12.09 10.61 -2.83
N PHE A 18 -11.93 9.34 -2.51
CA PHE A 18 -11.68 8.29 -3.49
C PHE A 18 -12.94 7.49 -3.83
N ASN A 19 -14.09 7.90 -3.33
CA ASN A 19 -15.34 7.16 -3.49
C ASN A 19 -15.16 5.68 -3.11
N ALA A 20 -14.57 5.46 -1.95
CA ALA A 20 -14.24 4.14 -1.42
C ALA A 20 -15.07 3.85 -0.18
N GLN A 21 -15.42 2.58 0.00
CA GLN A 21 -16.07 2.10 1.20
C GLN A 21 -15.02 1.85 2.28
N LEU A 22 -15.22 2.42 3.47
CA LEU A 22 -14.29 2.26 4.57
C LEU A 22 -14.48 0.89 5.23
N ALA A 23 -13.42 0.11 5.35
CA ALA A 23 -13.46 -1.16 6.07
C ALA A 23 -13.66 -0.93 7.57
N LYS A 24 -14.07 -1.99 8.26
CA LYS A 24 -14.31 -1.94 9.72
C LYS A 24 -13.00 -2.15 10.47
N ASN A 25 -12.96 -1.66 11.71
CA ASN A 25 -11.89 -1.91 12.68
C ASN A 25 -10.50 -1.41 12.24
N LEU A 26 -10.47 -0.32 11.48
CA LEU A 26 -9.21 0.30 11.08
C LEU A 26 -8.68 1.21 12.17
N ILE A 27 -7.34 1.34 12.20
CA ILE A 27 -6.68 2.36 13.00
C ILE A 27 -6.89 3.69 12.29
N THR A 28 -7.60 4.62 12.94
CA THR A 28 -8.07 5.86 12.31
C THR A 28 -7.31 7.10 12.75
N ILE A 29 -6.27 6.96 13.57
CA ILE A 29 -5.46 8.09 14.03
C ILE A 29 -4.53 8.57 12.93
N PRO A 30 -4.25 9.89 12.86
CA PRO A 30 -3.27 10.40 11.90
C PRO A 30 -1.91 9.76 12.10
N ASN A 31 -1.20 9.51 11.02
CA ASN A 31 0.15 8.98 11.08
C ASN A 31 1.08 9.88 10.26
N TYR A 32 2.01 10.52 10.96
CA TYR A 32 2.96 11.46 10.38
C TYR A 32 4.28 10.81 9.95
N ASN A 33 4.41 9.50 10.15
CA ASN A 33 5.68 8.81 9.89
C ASN A 33 5.43 7.33 9.59
N ILE A 34 4.83 7.06 8.45
CA ILE A 34 4.55 5.70 8.01
C ILE A 34 5.82 5.09 7.43
N CYS A 35 6.22 3.95 7.98
CA CYS A 35 7.48 3.27 7.68
C CYS A 35 7.25 1.92 7.01
N PRO A 36 8.21 1.44 6.19
CA PRO A 36 8.17 0.05 5.72
C PRO A 36 8.03 -0.94 6.88
N SER A 37 7.35 -2.03 6.65
CA SER A 37 6.97 -3.09 7.59
C SER A 37 5.78 -2.77 8.48
N GLU A 38 5.33 -1.52 8.53
CA GLU A 38 4.13 -1.13 9.25
C GLU A 38 2.88 -1.28 8.39
N ASN A 39 1.72 -1.33 9.02
CA ASN A 39 0.46 -1.29 8.29
C ASN A 39 0.17 0.13 7.78
N MET A 40 -0.30 0.21 6.57
CA MET A 40 -0.68 1.47 5.92
C MET A 40 -2.05 1.33 5.30
N SER A 41 -2.74 2.45 5.13
CA SER A 41 -4.04 2.49 4.47
C SER A 41 -3.85 2.35 2.96
N VAL A 42 -4.68 1.50 2.35
CA VAL A 42 -4.66 1.25 0.91
C VAL A 42 -6.07 1.26 0.35
N ILE A 43 -6.19 1.60 -0.92
CA ILE A 43 -7.46 1.53 -1.64
C ILE A 43 -7.34 0.48 -2.73
N VAL A 44 -8.23 -0.50 -2.66
CA VAL A 44 -8.33 -1.57 -3.67
C VAL A 44 -9.66 -1.48 -4.39
N SER A 45 -9.71 -1.95 -5.62
CA SER A 45 -10.93 -2.04 -6.40
C SER A 45 -11.28 -3.52 -6.61
N ASN A 46 -12.52 -3.87 -6.31
CA ASN A 46 -13.03 -5.22 -6.47
C ASN A 46 -14.48 -5.15 -6.95
N PHE A 47 -14.79 -5.79 -8.09
CA PHE A 47 -16.14 -5.79 -8.68
C PHE A 47 -16.71 -4.37 -8.83
N ASN A 48 -15.91 -3.44 -9.34
CA ASN A 48 -16.26 -2.02 -9.53
C ASN A 48 -16.55 -1.26 -8.23
N GLN A 49 -16.18 -1.85 -7.08
CA GLN A 49 -16.27 -1.17 -5.78
C GLN A 49 -14.88 -0.91 -5.25
N ARG A 50 -14.68 0.29 -4.73
CA ARG A 50 -13.43 0.65 -4.05
C ARG A 50 -13.59 0.45 -2.56
N ARG A 51 -12.54 -0.11 -1.94
CA ARG A 51 -12.49 -0.28 -0.49
C ARG A 51 -11.21 0.31 0.05
N LEU A 52 -11.31 1.07 1.12
CA LEU A 52 -10.17 1.53 1.89
C LEU A 52 -9.97 0.55 3.04
N GLY A 53 -8.84 -0.13 3.05
CA GLY A 53 -8.44 -1.06 4.09
C GLY A 53 -7.01 -0.78 4.51
N GLN A 54 -6.38 -1.73 5.20
CA GLN A 54 -4.99 -1.60 5.63
C GLN A 54 -4.22 -2.85 5.25
N MET A 55 -2.97 -2.63 4.82
CA MET A 55 -2.02 -3.68 4.45
C MET A 55 -0.65 -3.33 4.97
N ARG A 56 0.19 -4.34 5.15
CA ARG A 56 1.59 -4.15 5.52
C ARG A 56 2.36 -3.57 4.34
N TRP A 57 3.18 -2.55 4.58
CA TRP A 57 4.08 -2.01 3.57
C TRP A 57 5.32 -2.90 3.47
N GLY A 58 5.38 -3.68 2.41
CA GLY A 58 6.47 -4.59 2.15
C GLY A 58 5.99 -5.72 1.26
N PHE A 59 6.53 -5.78 0.05
CA PHE A 59 6.09 -6.75 -0.93
C PHE A 59 6.71 -8.12 -0.64
N ILE A 60 5.89 -9.18 -0.73
CA ILE A 60 6.34 -10.55 -0.51
C ILE A 60 6.22 -11.31 -1.84
N PRO A 61 7.35 -11.61 -2.51
CA PRO A 61 7.33 -12.44 -3.72
C PRO A 61 6.70 -13.81 -3.44
N HIS A 62 6.10 -14.40 -4.45
CA HIS A 62 5.39 -15.67 -4.29
C HIS A 62 6.30 -16.83 -3.85
N TRP A 63 7.62 -16.76 -4.07
CA TRP A 63 8.55 -17.80 -3.66
C TRP A 63 9.00 -17.67 -2.21
N TYR A 64 8.66 -16.58 -1.52
CA TYR A 64 8.93 -16.50 -0.08
C TYR A 64 7.96 -17.41 0.66
N LYS A 65 8.49 -18.21 1.58
CA LYS A 65 7.69 -19.04 2.48
C LYS A 65 7.32 -18.32 3.77
N SER A 66 8.12 -17.32 4.13
CA SER A 66 7.84 -16.41 5.24
C SER A 66 8.30 -15.01 4.88
N ILE A 67 7.86 -14.02 5.67
CA ILE A 67 8.23 -12.62 5.42
C ILE A 67 9.72 -12.35 5.64
N THR A 68 10.44 -13.29 6.25
CA THR A 68 11.87 -13.15 6.54
C THR A 68 12.77 -13.91 5.55
N ASP A 69 12.20 -14.52 4.51
CA ASP A 69 12.96 -15.35 3.58
C ASP A 69 13.87 -14.57 2.64
N GLY A 70 13.76 -13.25 2.63
CA GLY A 70 14.60 -12.40 1.81
C GLY A 70 14.45 -10.93 2.20
N PRO A 71 15.05 -10.01 1.43
CA PRO A 71 14.99 -8.59 1.73
C PRO A 71 13.57 -8.07 1.80
N LEU A 72 13.35 -7.05 2.62
CA LEU A 72 12.10 -6.29 2.64
C LEU A 72 12.04 -5.44 1.37
N LEU A 73 11.12 -5.78 0.47
CA LEU A 73 10.93 -5.06 -0.78
C LEU A 73 9.85 -4.00 -0.57
N PHE A 74 10.24 -2.73 -0.49
CA PHE A 74 9.30 -1.64 -0.21
C PHE A 74 9.29 -0.56 -1.30
N ASN A 75 10.08 -0.73 -2.37
CA ASN A 75 10.06 0.10 -3.57
C ASN A 75 10.24 -0.76 -4.81
N ALA A 76 9.70 -0.29 -5.92
CA ALA A 76 9.92 -0.88 -7.23
C ALA A 76 10.09 0.24 -8.26
N ARG A 77 10.93 0.01 -9.27
CA ARG A 77 11.11 0.97 -10.35
C ARG A 77 10.00 0.80 -11.39
N ALA A 78 9.32 1.88 -11.73
CA ALA A 78 8.27 1.86 -12.74
C ALA A 78 8.78 1.32 -14.08
N GLU A 79 10.03 1.60 -14.42
CA GLU A 79 10.64 1.22 -15.70
C GLU A 79 10.76 -0.28 -15.88
N THR A 80 10.86 -1.05 -14.80
CA THR A 80 11.14 -2.50 -14.87
C THR A 80 10.13 -3.37 -14.11
N LEU A 81 9.21 -2.78 -13.37
CA LEU A 81 8.32 -3.56 -12.49
C LEU A 81 7.44 -4.56 -13.25
N ALA A 82 7.07 -4.25 -14.49
CA ALA A 82 6.25 -5.14 -15.32
C ALA A 82 7.04 -6.36 -15.83
N GLU A 83 8.36 -6.33 -15.74
CA GLU A 83 9.26 -7.36 -16.26
C GLU A 83 9.93 -8.16 -15.14
N LYS A 84 10.23 -7.54 -14.01
CA LYS A 84 10.91 -8.20 -12.89
C LYS A 84 10.09 -9.36 -12.34
N PRO A 85 10.69 -10.56 -12.20
CA PRO A 85 9.94 -11.72 -11.69
C PRO A 85 9.24 -11.47 -10.35
N ALA A 86 9.85 -10.66 -9.47
CA ALA A 86 9.26 -10.36 -8.17
C ALA A 86 7.92 -9.62 -8.29
N PHE A 87 7.78 -8.73 -9.26
CA PHE A 87 6.67 -7.77 -9.30
C PHE A 87 5.68 -7.95 -10.44
N ARG A 88 6.05 -8.67 -11.50
CA ARG A 88 5.28 -8.67 -12.76
C ARG A 88 3.84 -9.16 -12.59
N ASP A 89 3.61 -10.21 -11.79
CA ASP A 89 2.28 -10.74 -11.59
C ASP A 89 1.40 -9.77 -10.79
N ALA A 90 1.97 -9.18 -9.73
CA ALA A 90 1.26 -8.17 -8.94
C ALA A 90 0.98 -6.92 -9.77
N CYS A 91 1.91 -6.52 -10.63
CA CYS A 91 1.71 -5.40 -11.54
C CYS A 91 0.52 -5.62 -12.49
N ARG A 92 0.27 -6.85 -12.89
CA ARG A 92 -0.85 -7.19 -13.78
C ARG A 92 -2.18 -7.33 -13.04
N ASN A 93 -2.16 -7.93 -11.84
CA ASN A 93 -3.38 -8.47 -11.24
C ASN A 93 -3.70 -7.94 -9.85
N ARG A 94 -2.73 -7.36 -9.15
CA ARG A 94 -2.89 -6.97 -7.74
C ARG A 94 -2.34 -5.56 -7.51
N ARG A 95 -3.12 -4.58 -7.93
CA ARG A 95 -2.74 -3.17 -7.79
C ARG A 95 -3.58 -2.49 -6.74
N CYS A 96 -3.00 -1.49 -6.09
CA CYS A 96 -3.71 -0.67 -5.14
C CYS A 96 -3.25 0.78 -5.26
N LEU A 97 -4.00 1.68 -4.62
CA LEU A 97 -3.58 3.06 -4.41
C LEU A 97 -3.19 3.23 -2.95
N ILE A 98 -2.14 3.97 -2.71
CA ILE A 98 -1.69 4.31 -1.37
C ILE A 98 -1.92 5.80 -1.19
N PRO A 99 -2.97 6.22 -0.45
CA PRO A 99 -3.21 7.63 -0.21
C PRO A 99 -2.14 8.20 0.71
N ALA A 100 -1.68 9.40 0.39
CA ALA A 100 -0.66 10.08 1.16
C ALA A 100 -0.87 11.59 1.09
N ASP A 101 -0.57 12.28 2.18
CA ASP A 101 -0.58 13.74 2.22
C ASP A 101 0.78 14.31 1.87
N GLY A 102 1.84 13.55 2.10
CA GLY A 102 3.20 13.95 1.76
C GLY A 102 4.18 12.81 1.99
N PHE A 103 5.40 13.01 1.55
CA PHE A 103 6.46 12.02 1.75
C PHE A 103 7.79 12.71 2.08
N TYR A 104 8.64 11.97 2.75
CA TYR A 104 9.96 12.48 3.15
C TYR A 104 11.01 12.03 2.13
N GLU A 105 11.90 12.96 1.81
CA GLU A 105 13.06 12.68 0.97
C GLU A 105 14.35 12.66 1.80
#